data_c6520b5edace4aeacfa80ccb8c704926
#
_entry.id   c6520b5edace4aeacfa80ccb8c704926
#
_cell.length_a   1.000
_cell.length_b   1.000
_cell.length_c   1.000
_cell.angle_alpha   90.00
_cell.angle_beta   90.00
_cell.angle_gamma   90.00
#
_symmetry.space_group_name_H-M   'P 1'
#
loop_
_entity.id
_entity.type
_entity.pdbx_description
1 polymer ?
#
loop_
_entity_poly.entity_id
_entity_poly.type
_entity_poly.pdbx_seq_one_letter_code
_entity_poly.pdbx_strand_id
1 'polypeptide(L)'
;HLNAWRSHLPGAMFVNLYGPTEITCNCTYYVVDRDFEPGSPIPIGLPFPNEKVFLLDEDDRLITAPGTCGELCVSGTALALGYYRDKEKTGVSFVQNPLNQDYPETIYRTGDMAYYGEDGLLYYHARRDFQIKHMGHRIELGEIEAALETVSGVGRAVCIFLEEKNKIAAFYEGDADKKMIAAGLEHLLPRYMFPNRYMNLPALPLTKNGKVDRQALRRLYG
;
A
#
# COMPACT_ATOMS: atom_id res chain seq x y z
N HIS A 1 6.13 -21.66 3.80
CA HIS A 1 5.41 -22.20 4.99
C HIS A 1 4.00 -22.72 4.63
N LEU A 2 3.27 -22.11 3.66
CA LEU A 2 1.90 -22.52 3.30
C LEU A 2 1.83 -23.99 2.87
N ASN A 3 2.70 -24.44 1.96
CA ASN A 3 2.72 -25.83 1.48
C ASN A 3 2.96 -26.84 2.64
N ALA A 4 3.82 -26.47 3.60
CA ALA A 4 4.05 -27.30 4.79
C ALA A 4 2.78 -27.44 5.65
N TRP A 5 2.05 -26.35 5.86
CA TRP A 5 0.77 -26.42 6.59
C TRP A 5 -0.24 -27.30 5.85
N ARG A 6 -0.36 -27.11 4.51
CA ARG A 6 -1.28 -27.90 3.70
C ARG A 6 -0.97 -29.39 3.76
N SER A 7 0.32 -29.77 3.69
CA SER A 7 0.72 -31.17 3.76
C SER A 7 0.45 -31.83 5.12
N HIS A 8 0.54 -31.06 6.21
CA HIS A 8 0.29 -31.57 7.56
C HIS A 8 -1.17 -31.54 7.98
N LEU A 9 -1.98 -30.71 7.33
CA LEU A 9 -3.40 -30.54 7.64
C LEU A 9 -4.25 -30.73 6.37
N PRO A 10 -4.28 -31.95 5.80
CA PRO A 10 -4.96 -32.21 4.51
C PRO A 10 -6.49 -32.02 4.55
N GLY A 11 -7.09 -32.01 5.74
CA GLY A 11 -8.52 -31.74 5.92
C GLY A 11 -8.87 -30.27 6.16
N ALA A 12 -7.87 -29.38 6.23
CA ALA A 12 -8.10 -27.96 6.44
C ALA A 12 -8.24 -27.22 5.11
N MET A 13 -9.19 -26.30 5.04
CA MET A 13 -9.32 -25.35 3.96
C MET A 13 -8.42 -24.12 4.22
N PHE A 14 -7.54 -23.82 3.29
CA PHE A 14 -6.69 -22.63 3.34
C PHE A 14 -7.23 -21.60 2.36
N VAL A 15 -7.42 -20.38 2.83
CA VAL A 15 -7.98 -19.29 2.02
C VAL A 15 -7.09 -18.06 2.15
N ASN A 16 -6.65 -17.52 1.01
CA ASN A 16 -6.02 -16.20 0.96
C ASN A 16 -7.12 -15.14 0.82
N LEU A 17 -7.14 -14.18 1.71
CA LEU A 17 -8.11 -13.09 1.74
C LEU A 17 -7.40 -11.76 1.47
N TYR A 18 -8.03 -10.90 0.69
CA TYR A 18 -7.56 -9.54 0.46
C TYR A 18 -8.69 -8.54 0.67
N GLY A 19 -8.34 -7.43 1.30
CA GLY A 19 -9.17 -6.26 1.40
C GLY A 19 -8.60 -5.20 2.34
N PRO A 20 -8.77 -3.92 2.03
CA PRO A 20 -8.46 -2.82 2.94
C PRO A 20 -9.58 -2.59 3.96
N THR A 21 -9.29 -1.83 5.01
CA THR A 21 -10.24 -1.48 6.08
C THR A 21 -11.48 -0.76 5.53
N GLU A 22 -11.31 0.03 4.49
CA GLU A 22 -12.34 0.84 3.83
C GLU A 22 -13.45 0.03 3.15
N ILE A 23 -13.25 -1.27 3.00
CA ILE A 23 -14.25 -2.22 2.50
C ILE A 23 -14.59 -3.29 3.55
N THR A 24 -14.56 -2.92 4.82
CA THR A 24 -14.98 -3.76 5.94
C THR A 24 -14.32 -5.14 5.91
N CYS A 25 -12.99 -5.16 5.85
CA CYS A 25 -12.10 -6.30 5.99
C CYS A 25 -11.65 -6.97 4.68
N ASN A 26 -12.52 -7.57 3.89
CA ASN A 26 -12.12 -8.34 2.71
C ASN A 26 -13.10 -8.15 1.54
N CYS A 27 -12.58 -8.06 0.31
CA CYS A 27 -13.39 -8.00 -0.92
C CYS A 27 -13.10 -9.13 -1.90
N THR A 28 -11.97 -9.82 -1.74
CA THR A 28 -11.66 -10.99 -2.57
C THR A 28 -11.15 -12.16 -1.74
N TYR A 29 -11.25 -13.35 -2.32
CA TYR A 29 -10.77 -14.58 -1.71
C TYR A 29 -10.19 -15.53 -2.76
N TYR A 30 -9.22 -16.34 -2.36
CA TYR A 30 -8.70 -17.45 -3.12
C TYR A 30 -8.62 -18.69 -2.23
N VAL A 31 -9.35 -19.74 -2.58
CA VAL A 31 -9.20 -21.06 -1.93
C VAL A 31 -7.94 -21.70 -2.47
N VAL A 32 -6.97 -21.96 -1.59
CA VAL A 32 -5.65 -22.47 -1.97
C VAL A 32 -5.77 -23.95 -2.34
N ASP A 33 -5.79 -24.23 -3.63
CA ASP A 33 -6.00 -25.56 -4.22
C ASP A 33 -4.71 -26.24 -4.69
N ARG A 34 -3.59 -25.50 -4.78
CA ARG A 34 -2.30 -25.96 -5.26
C ARG A 34 -1.15 -25.51 -4.35
N ASP A 35 0.01 -26.13 -4.52
CA ASP A 35 1.25 -25.67 -3.91
C ASP A 35 1.88 -24.53 -4.70
N PHE A 36 2.61 -23.68 -4.01
CA PHE A 36 3.27 -22.53 -4.59
C PHE A 36 4.78 -22.65 -4.39
N GLU A 37 5.53 -22.36 -5.45
CA GLU A 37 6.98 -22.24 -5.36
C GLU A 37 7.38 -21.10 -4.43
N PRO A 38 8.50 -21.23 -3.68
CA PRO A 38 8.98 -20.13 -2.85
C PRO A 38 9.15 -18.83 -3.62
N GLY A 39 8.50 -17.76 -3.16
CA GLY A 39 8.53 -16.46 -3.82
C GLY A 39 7.50 -16.26 -4.92
N SER A 40 6.76 -17.29 -5.33
CA SER A 40 5.63 -17.10 -6.27
C SER A 40 4.49 -16.35 -5.63
N PRO A 41 3.86 -15.42 -6.35
CA PRO A 41 2.70 -14.70 -5.85
C PRO A 41 1.51 -15.65 -5.66
N ILE A 42 0.84 -15.52 -4.52
CA ILE A 42 -0.43 -16.21 -4.26
C ILE A 42 -1.54 -15.28 -4.76
N PRO A 43 -2.52 -15.77 -5.56
CA PRO A 43 -3.64 -14.96 -6.00
C PRO A 43 -4.37 -14.31 -4.82
N ILE A 44 -4.83 -13.08 -4.98
CA ILE A 44 -5.86 -12.50 -4.11
C ILE A 44 -7.26 -12.97 -4.54
N GLY A 45 -7.36 -13.58 -5.70
CA GLY A 45 -8.46 -14.43 -6.14
C GLY A 45 -9.61 -13.71 -6.82
N LEU A 46 -10.82 -14.05 -6.42
CA LEU A 46 -12.08 -13.57 -7.00
C LEU A 46 -12.85 -12.68 -6.02
N PRO A 47 -13.68 -11.76 -6.49
CA PRO A 47 -14.57 -10.98 -5.63
C PRO A 47 -15.53 -11.86 -4.84
N PHE A 48 -15.91 -11.43 -3.63
CA PHE A 48 -17.07 -11.97 -2.95
C PHE A 48 -18.36 -11.65 -3.73
N PRO A 49 -19.43 -12.46 -3.60
CA PRO A 49 -20.64 -12.31 -4.43
C PRO A 49 -21.30 -10.94 -4.40
N ASN A 50 -21.15 -10.18 -3.31
CA ASN A 50 -21.75 -8.85 -3.13
C ASN A 50 -20.79 -7.70 -3.44
N GLU A 51 -19.57 -8.02 -3.88
CA GLU A 51 -18.53 -7.03 -4.18
C GLU A 51 -18.19 -7.06 -5.67
N LYS A 52 -17.98 -5.88 -6.25
CA LYS A 52 -17.40 -5.72 -7.57
C LYS A 52 -15.96 -5.27 -7.39
N VAL A 53 -15.02 -6.03 -7.93
CA VAL A 53 -13.59 -5.68 -7.91
C VAL A 53 -13.10 -5.66 -9.34
N PHE A 54 -12.47 -4.58 -9.73
CA PHE A 54 -11.99 -4.36 -11.08
C PHE A 54 -10.74 -3.48 -11.09
N LEU A 55 -10.06 -3.43 -12.24
CA LEU A 55 -8.83 -2.68 -12.42
C LEU A 55 -9.07 -1.50 -13.36
N LEU A 56 -8.55 -0.33 -12.99
CA LEU A 56 -8.54 0.86 -13.81
C LEU A 56 -7.12 1.25 -14.20
N ASP A 57 -6.94 1.73 -15.43
CA ASP A 57 -5.71 2.38 -15.88
C ASP A 57 -5.66 3.85 -15.42
N GLU A 58 -4.60 4.58 -15.84
CA GLU A 58 -4.41 5.99 -15.50
C GLU A 58 -5.43 6.93 -16.13
N ASP A 59 -6.12 6.49 -17.19
CA ASP A 59 -7.19 7.21 -17.88
C ASP A 59 -8.60 6.77 -17.44
N ASP A 60 -8.70 6.04 -16.32
CA ASP A 60 -9.95 5.48 -15.77
C ASP A 60 -10.66 4.46 -16.70
N ARG A 61 -9.91 3.76 -17.57
CA ARG A 61 -10.43 2.71 -18.42
C ARG A 61 -10.31 1.35 -17.77
N LEU A 62 -11.31 0.50 -18.01
CA LEU A 62 -11.33 -0.86 -17.48
C LEU A 62 -10.21 -1.71 -18.10
N ILE A 63 -9.41 -2.35 -17.24
CA ILE A 63 -8.40 -3.34 -17.64
C ILE A 63 -9.00 -4.73 -17.46
N THR A 64 -8.95 -5.52 -18.55
CA THR A 64 -9.38 -6.93 -18.55
C THR A 64 -8.29 -7.85 -19.10
N ALA A 65 -7.24 -7.31 -19.74
CA ALA A 65 -6.17 -8.09 -20.35
C ALA A 65 -5.25 -8.69 -19.28
N PRO A 66 -4.97 -9.99 -19.32
CA PRO A 66 -4.00 -10.62 -18.40
C PRO A 66 -2.62 -9.95 -18.44
N GLY A 67 -1.95 -9.92 -17.29
CA GLY A 67 -0.62 -9.31 -17.13
C GLY A 67 -0.60 -7.78 -17.15
N THR A 68 -1.70 -7.11 -17.50
CA THR A 68 -1.77 -5.65 -17.49
C THR A 68 -2.08 -5.16 -16.08
N CYS A 69 -1.22 -4.29 -15.54
CA CYS A 69 -1.32 -3.78 -14.18
C CYS A 69 -2.19 -2.52 -14.14
N GLY A 70 -3.11 -2.45 -13.18
CA GLY A 70 -3.95 -1.28 -12.92
C GLY A 70 -4.27 -1.11 -11.45
N GLU A 71 -4.87 0.03 -11.10
CA GLU A 71 -5.35 0.29 -9.76
C GLU A 71 -6.58 -0.55 -9.45
N LEU A 72 -6.53 -1.30 -8.36
CA LEU A 72 -7.66 -2.09 -7.88
C LEU A 72 -8.71 -1.18 -7.27
N CYS A 73 -9.91 -1.25 -7.81
CA CYS A 73 -11.08 -0.49 -7.36
C CYS A 73 -12.17 -1.44 -6.89
N VAL A 74 -12.92 -1.02 -5.88
CA VAL A 74 -13.97 -1.85 -5.27
C VAL A 74 -15.26 -1.06 -5.12
N SER A 75 -16.39 -1.68 -5.49
CA SER A 75 -17.73 -1.24 -5.08
C SER A 75 -18.51 -2.42 -4.53
N GLY A 76 -19.50 -2.15 -3.71
CA GLY A 76 -20.35 -3.19 -3.13
C GLY A 76 -20.87 -2.84 -1.75
N THR A 77 -21.42 -3.84 -1.10
CA THR A 77 -22.13 -3.69 0.19
C THR A 77 -21.18 -3.51 1.39
N ALA A 78 -19.92 -3.91 1.25
CA ALA A 78 -18.91 -3.79 2.30
C ALA A 78 -18.21 -2.42 2.32
N LEU A 79 -18.55 -1.52 1.37
CA LEU A 79 -17.93 -0.22 1.25
C LEU A 79 -18.24 0.66 2.48
N ALA A 80 -17.21 1.24 3.09
CA ALA A 80 -17.38 2.22 4.15
C ALA A 80 -17.99 3.53 3.60
N LEU A 81 -18.56 4.35 4.50
CA LEU A 81 -19.12 5.65 4.13
C LEU A 81 -18.04 6.73 3.89
N GLY A 82 -16.80 6.44 4.23
CA GLY A 82 -15.67 7.36 4.14
C GLY A 82 -14.87 7.45 5.43
N TYR A 83 -13.95 8.40 5.49
CA TYR A 83 -13.13 8.65 6.68
C TYR A 83 -13.82 9.60 7.66
N TYR A 84 -13.77 9.25 8.94
CA TYR A 84 -14.42 10.02 9.99
C TYR A 84 -13.85 11.45 10.07
N ARG A 85 -14.73 12.46 9.90
CA ARG A 85 -14.39 13.88 9.92
C ARG A 85 -13.32 14.33 8.90
N ASP A 86 -13.04 13.52 7.88
CA ASP A 86 -12.08 13.83 6.82
C ASP A 86 -12.77 13.76 5.45
N LYS A 87 -13.43 14.86 5.08
CA LYS A 87 -14.15 14.96 3.81
C LYS A 87 -13.22 15.04 2.61
N GLU A 88 -12.04 15.64 2.78
CA GLU A 88 -11.06 15.78 1.70
C GLU A 88 -10.51 14.42 1.31
N LYS A 89 -9.98 13.66 2.27
CA LYS A 89 -9.50 12.29 2.05
C LYS A 89 -10.62 11.38 1.54
N THR A 90 -11.84 11.53 2.07
CA THR A 90 -13.00 10.76 1.59
C THR A 90 -13.25 11.04 0.12
N GLY A 91 -13.30 12.30 -0.31
CA GLY A 91 -13.58 12.69 -1.69
C GLY A 91 -12.51 12.25 -2.70
N VAL A 92 -11.28 12.01 -2.26
CA VAL A 92 -10.20 11.49 -3.11
C VAL A 92 -10.27 9.98 -3.28
N SER A 93 -10.67 9.26 -2.22
CA SER A 93 -10.63 7.79 -2.19
C SER A 93 -11.96 7.12 -2.52
N PHE A 94 -13.08 7.75 -2.14
CA PHE A 94 -14.44 7.28 -2.41
C PHE A 94 -15.06 8.17 -3.48
N VAL A 95 -15.00 7.71 -4.72
CA VAL A 95 -15.36 8.50 -5.89
C VAL A 95 -16.49 7.85 -6.67
N GLN A 96 -17.14 8.62 -7.56
CA GLN A 96 -18.06 8.06 -8.55
C GLN A 96 -17.33 7.04 -9.42
N ASN A 97 -17.97 5.90 -9.68
CA ASN A 97 -17.45 4.91 -10.63
C ASN A 97 -17.36 5.53 -12.04
N PRO A 98 -16.15 5.69 -12.61
CA PRO A 98 -15.99 6.30 -13.93
C PRO A 98 -16.58 5.46 -15.05
N LEU A 99 -16.77 4.16 -14.83
CA LEU A 99 -17.36 3.23 -15.78
C LEU A 99 -18.90 3.27 -15.79
N ASN A 100 -19.52 3.92 -14.80
CA ASN A 100 -20.96 4.01 -14.65
C ASN A 100 -21.40 5.48 -14.64
N GLN A 101 -22.12 5.89 -15.71
CA GLN A 101 -22.65 7.25 -15.84
C GLN A 101 -24.18 7.30 -15.69
N ASP A 102 -24.84 6.15 -15.54
CA ASP A 102 -26.29 6.07 -15.53
C ASP A 102 -26.92 6.37 -14.17
N TYR A 103 -26.18 6.03 -13.09
CA TYR A 103 -26.60 6.28 -11.70
C TYR A 103 -25.41 6.47 -10.75
N PRO A 104 -25.64 7.10 -9.58
CA PRO A 104 -24.58 7.23 -8.56
C PRO A 104 -24.11 5.85 -8.07
N GLU A 105 -22.87 5.52 -8.33
CA GLU A 105 -22.20 4.31 -7.83
C GLU A 105 -20.85 4.70 -7.24
N THR A 106 -20.72 4.64 -5.94
CA THR A 106 -19.44 4.93 -5.28
C THR A 106 -18.52 3.75 -5.38
N ILE A 107 -17.25 4.01 -5.72
CA ILE A 107 -16.16 3.05 -5.64
C ILE A 107 -15.11 3.54 -4.65
N TYR A 108 -14.38 2.60 -4.06
CA TYR A 108 -13.16 2.89 -3.31
C TYR A 108 -11.94 2.62 -4.18
N ARG A 109 -11.11 3.63 -4.36
CA ARG A 109 -9.79 3.53 -5.00
C ARG A 109 -8.79 3.12 -3.95
N THR A 110 -8.30 1.87 -4.06
CA THR A 110 -7.50 1.27 -2.98
C THR A 110 -6.07 1.79 -2.91
N GLY A 111 -5.55 2.35 -4.01
CA GLY A 111 -4.13 2.64 -4.19
C GLY A 111 -3.27 1.38 -4.38
N ASP A 112 -3.86 0.19 -4.35
CA ASP A 112 -3.19 -1.07 -4.65
C ASP A 112 -3.18 -1.33 -6.15
N MET A 113 -2.02 -1.68 -6.69
CA MET A 113 -1.85 -2.11 -8.06
C MET A 113 -1.98 -3.63 -8.14
N ALA A 114 -2.77 -4.11 -9.09
CA ALA A 114 -3.01 -5.53 -9.29
C ALA A 114 -3.08 -5.85 -10.79
N TYR A 115 -3.09 -7.13 -11.14
CA TYR A 115 -3.27 -7.61 -12.51
C TYR A 115 -4.07 -8.90 -12.51
N TYR A 116 -4.71 -9.20 -13.64
CA TYR A 116 -5.31 -10.52 -13.88
C TYR A 116 -4.24 -11.49 -14.39
N GLY A 117 -4.16 -12.69 -13.80
CA GLY A 117 -3.38 -13.78 -14.36
C GLY A 117 -4.05 -14.41 -15.58
N GLU A 118 -3.34 -15.29 -16.29
CA GLU A 118 -3.89 -16.10 -17.38
C GLU A 118 -5.01 -17.05 -16.89
N ASP A 119 -5.05 -17.33 -15.59
CA ASP A 119 -6.08 -18.11 -14.90
C ASP A 119 -7.32 -17.27 -14.54
N GLY A 120 -7.35 -16.00 -14.90
CA GLY A 120 -8.45 -15.06 -14.61
C GLY A 120 -8.52 -14.60 -13.15
N LEU A 121 -7.57 -15.02 -12.31
CA LEU A 121 -7.50 -14.59 -10.91
C LEU A 121 -6.78 -13.24 -10.77
N LEU A 122 -7.15 -12.47 -9.77
CA LEU A 122 -6.44 -11.25 -9.40
C LEU A 122 -5.18 -11.57 -8.60
N TYR A 123 -4.11 -10.87 -8.94
CA TYR A 123 -2.81 -10.90 -8.25
C TYR A 123 -2.44 -9.50 -7.80
N TYR A 124 -2.04 -9.40 -6.53
CA TYR A 124 -1.46 -8.17 -6.01
C TYR A 124 -0.08 -7.93 -6.62
N HIS A 125 0.19 -6.68 -7.00
CA HIS A 125 1.49 -6.30 -7.56
C HIS A 125 2.28 -5.39 -6.61
N ALA A 126 1.74 -4.21 -6.28
CA ALA A 126 2.42 -3.21 -5.47
C ALA A 126 1.41 -2.19 -4.92
N ARG A 127 1.89 -1.21 -4.15
CA ARG A 127 1.13 0.02 -3.85
C ARG A 127 1.52 1.13 -4.82
N ARG A 128 0.51 1.91 -5.25
CA ARG A 128 0.71 3.15 -6.01
C ARG A 128 1.29 4.26 -5.13
N ASP A 129 0.87 4.30 -3.88
CA ASP A 129 1.34 5.20 -2.84
C ASP A 129 2.47 4.57 -2.01
N PHE A 130 2.98 5.32 -1.04
CA PHE A 130 4.07 4.87 -0.16
C PHE A 130 3.57 4.26 1.15
N GLN A 131 2.33 3.76 1.16
CA GLN A 131 1.78 3.05 2.29
C GLN A 131 2.42 1.69 2.45
N ILE A 132 2.73 1.32 3.69
CA ILE A 132 3.39 0.06 4.03
C ILE A 132 2.61 -0.71 5.10
N LYS A 133 2.86 -2.02 5.17
CA LYS A 133 2.50 -2.83 6.34
C LYS A 133 3.77 -3.09 7.15
N HIS A 134 3.85 -2.54 8.35
CA HIS A 134 5.01 -2.69 9.24
C HIS A 134 4.56 -3.05 10.64
N MET A 135 5.08 -4.15 11.19
CA MET A 135 4.74 -4.67 12.54
C MET A 135 3.22 -4.84 12.78
N GLY A 136 2.47 -5.23 11.73
CA GLY A 136 1.01 -5.37 11.81
C GLY A 136 0.21 -4.07 11.66
N HIS A 137 0.87 -2.94 11.51
CA HIS A 137 0.25 -1.63 11.31
C HIS A 137 0.30 -1.21 9.85
N ARG A 138 -0.76 -0.52 9.42
CA ARG A 138 -0.82 0.18 8.14
C ARG A 138 -0.24 1.58 8.36
N ILE A 139 0.85 1.91 7.69
CA ILE A 139 1.61 3.14 7.89
C ILE A 139 1.74 3.89 6.55
N GLU A 140 1.40 5.17 6.57
CA GLU A 140 1.70 6.09 5.48
C GLU A 140 3.10 6.65 5.67
N LEU A 141 4.04 6.38 4.78
CA LEU A 141 5.39 6.96 4.88
C LEU A 141 5.35 8.49 4.82
N GLY A 142 4.40 9.07 4.08
CA GLY A 142 4.18 10.51 4.01
C GLY A 142 3.81 11.15 5.37
N GLU A 143 3.12 10.43 6.25
CA GLU A 143 2.84 10.91 7.61
C GLU A 143 4.11 11.03 8.44
N ILE A 144 5.02 10.06 8.29
CA ILE A 144 6.34 10.12 8.94
C ILE A 144 7.17 11.27 8.37
N GLU A 145 7.15 11.46 7.05
CA GLU A 145 7.86 12.53 6.36
C GLU A 145 7.39 13.92 6.83
N ALA A 146 6.08 14.12 6.85
CA ALA A 146 5.47 15.35 7.35
C ALA A 146 5.85 15.63 8.82
N ALA A 147 5.80 14.61 9.69
CA ALA A 147 6.22 14.76 11.08
C ALA A 147 7.71 15.09 11.22
N LEU A 148 8.57 14.47 10.41
CA LEU A 148 10.01 14.77 10.40
C LEU A 148 10.28 16.23 10.02
N GLU A 149 9.60 16.76 9.01
CA GLU A 149 9.76 18.12 8.51
C GLU A 149 9.30 19.19 9.52
N THR A 150 8.54 18.83 10.56
CA THR A 150 8.20 19.74 11.66
C THR A 150 9.30 19.85 12.73
N VAL A 151 10.27 18.94 12.72
CA VAL A 151 11.36 18.93 13.69
C VAL A 151 12.37 20.01 13.34
N SER A 152 12.71 20.85 14.33
CA SER A 152 13.73 21.91 14.13
C SER A 152 15.06 21.32 13.66
N GLY A 153 15.63 21.92 12.59
CA GLY A 153 16.87 21.47 11.97
C GLY A 153 16.67 20.34 10.94
N VAL A 154 15.44 19.90 10.69
CA VAL A 154 15.10 19.05 9.56
C VAL A 154 14.50 19.93 8.46
N GLY A 155 15.06 19.85 7.26
CA GLY A 155 14.50 20.45 6.06
C GLY A 155 13.53 19.48 5.39
N ARG A 156 13.79 19.10 4.15
CA ARG A 156 13.01 18.06 3.47
C ARG A 156 13.35 16.68 4.02
N ALA A 157 12.33 15.84 4.17
CA ALA A 157 12.50 14.46 4.61
C ALA A 157 11.76 13.48 3.68
N VAL A 158 12.35 12.30 3.49
CA VAL A 158 11.77 11.20 2.71
C VAL A 158 12.04 9.89 3.40
N CYS A 159 11.02 9.05 3.50
CA CYS A 159 11.12 7.71 4.05
C CYS A 159 11.04 6.65 2.97
N ILE A 160 11.82 5.59 3.11
CA ILE A 160 11.68 4.37 2.31
C ILE A 160 11.46 3.17 3.23
N PHE A 161 10.69 2.22 2.75
CA PHE A 161 10.56 0.94 3.42
C PHE A 161 11.43 -0.12 2.72
N LEU A 162 12.22 -0.82 3.52
CA LEU A 162 13.11 -1.89 3.08
C LEU A 162 12.46 -3.21 3.44
N GLU A 163 11.74 -3.78 2.51
CA GLU A 163 10.91 -4.98 2.71
C GLU A 163 11.73 -6.17 3.23
N GLU A 164 12.89 -6.45 2.61
CA GLU A 164 13.77 -7.56 3.01
C GLU A 164 14.27 -7.45 4.47
N LYS A 165 14.46 -6.21 4.95
CA LYS A 165 14.95 -5.93 6.31
C LYS A 165 13.81 -5.59 7.27
N ASN A 166 12.58 -5.43 6.76
CA ASN A 166 11.41 -4.96 7.48
C ASN A 166 11.71 -3.68 8.30
N LYS A 167 12.31 -2.67 7.65
CA LYS A 167 12.77 -1.42 8.28
C LYS A 167 12.37 -0.18 7.52
N ILE A 168 12.03 0.88 8.26
CA ILE A 168 11.83 2.22 7.73
C ILE A 168 13.17 2.97 7.84
N ALA A 169 13.63 3.56 6.73
CA ALA A 169 14.78 4.45 6.69
C ALA A 169 14.32 5.85 6.29
N ALA A 170 14.70 6.85 7.09
CA ALA A 170 14.46 8.26 6.82
C ALA A 170 15.73 8.91 6.28
N PHE A 171 15.61 9.64 5.19
CA PHE A 171 16.63 10.51 4.61
C PHE A 171 16.17 11.94 4.74
N TYR A 172 17.02 12.84 5.16
CA TYR A 172 16.64 14.22 5.39
C TYR A 172 17.80 15.19 5.10
N GLU A 173 17.44 16.41 4.76
CA GLU A 173 18.31 17.57 4.64
C GLU A 173 18.27 18.36 5.95
N GLY A 174 19.38 19.01 6.32
CA GLY A 174 19.44 19.85 7.52
C GLY A 174 20.53 19.44 8.49
N ASP A 175 20.49 19.96 9.71
CA ASP A 175 21.53 19.81 10.74
C ASP A 175 21.03 19.10 12.02
N ALA A 176 19.77 18.68 12.05
CA ALA A 176 19.21 17.94 13.19
C ALA A 176 19.95 16.62 13.42
N ASP A 177 20.33 16.34 14.67
CA ASP A 177 20.86 15.05 15.04
C ASP A 177 19.73 14.03 15.34
N LYS A 178 20.10 12.75 15.43
CA LYS A 178 19.16 11.67 15.71
C LYS A 178 18.38 11.85 17.02
N LYS A 179 18.99 12.46 18.05
CA LYS A 179 18.34 12.66 19.35
C LYS A 179 17.28 13.75 19.26
N MET A 180 17.59 14.83 18.55
CA MET A 180 16.64 15.91 18.28
C MET A 180 15.44 15.38 17.50
N ILE A 181 15.67 14.59 16.45
CA ILE A 181 14.60 13.99 15.65
C ILE A 181 13.74 13.06 16.52
N ALA A 182 14.34 12.14 17.27
CA ALA A 182 13.60 11.21 18.12
C ALA A 182 12.73 11.93 19.16
N ALA A 183 13.26 12.96 19.80
CA ALA A 183 12.52 13.78 20.77
C ALA A 183 11.37 14.56 20.10
N GLY A 184 11.58 15.10 18.90
CA GLY A 184 10.54 15.81 18.15
C GLY A 184 9.40 14.89 17.70
N LEU A 185 9.71 13.66 17.33
CA LEU A 185 8.69 12.68 16.91
C LEU A 185 7.89 12.07 18.08
N GLU A 186 8.38 12.10 19.31
CA GLU A 186 7.79 11.38 20.46
C GLU A 186 6.34 11.81 20.75
N HIS A 187 5.98 13.06 20.43
CA HIS A 187 4.64 13.60 20.64
C HIS A 187 3.79 13.64 19.36
N LEU A 188 4.38 13.31 18.21
CA LEU A 188 3.72 13.41 16.90
C LEU A 188 3.30 12.05 16.36
N LEU A 189 4.11 11.00 16.63
CA LEU A 189 3.91 9.69 16.04
C LEU A 189 3.96 8.57 17.09
N PRO A 190 3.21 7.48 16.90
CA PRO A 190 3.39 6.26 17.67
C PRO A 190 4.78 5.65 17.42
N ARG A 191 5.36 4.99 18.41
CA ARG A 191 6.73 4.43 18.33
C ARG A 191 6.94 3.43 17.18
N TYR A 192 5.92 2.68 16.78
CA TYR A 192 6.01 1.74 15.67
C TYR A 192 6.21 2.42 14.30
N MET A 193 5.93 3.72 14.19
CA MET A 193 6.16 4.53 12.99
C MET A 193 7.56 5.14 12.94
N PHE A 194 8.33 5.07 14.03
CA PHE A 194 9.67 5.69 14.07
C PHE A 194 10.61 5.01 13.08
N PRO A 195 11.32 5.79 12.24
CA PRO A 195 12.34 5.23 11.37
C PRO A 195 13.41 4.47 12.16
N ASN A 196 13.79 3.31 11.65
CA ASN A 196 14.85 2.49 12.22
C ASN A 196 16.25 3.07 11.93
N ARG A 197 16.35 3.88 10.88
CA ARG A 197 17.57 4.56 10.45
C ARG A 197 17.26 5.98 10.02
N TYR A 198 18.20 6.87 10.35
CA TYR A 198 18.19 8.28 9.97
C TYR A 198 19.49 8.58 9.23
N MET A 199 19.37 9.13 8.02
CA MET A 199 20.48 9.46 7.15
C MET A 199 20.39 10.92 6.72
N ASN A 200 21.32 11.71 7.20
CA ASN A 200 21.46 13.09 6.76
C ASN A 200 22.13 13.14 5.38
N LEU A 201 21.57 13.91 4.47
CA LEU A 201 22.11 14.14 3.14
C LEU A 201 22.22 15.65 2.87
N PRO A 202 23.29 16.10 2.20
CA PRO A 202 23.40 17.49 1.78
C PRO A 202 22.26 17.95 0.88
N ALA A 203 21.74 17.03 0.04
CA ALA A 203 20.55 17.20 -0.79
C ALA A 203 19.95 15.84 -1.12
N LEU A 204 18.61 15.75 -1.15
CA LEU A 204 17.90 14.57 -1.61
C LEU A 204 18.04 14.40 -3.12
N PRO A 205 18.34 13.19 -3.63
CA PRO A 205 18.42 12.94 -5.06
C PRO A 205 17.06 13.17 -5.74
N LEU A 206 17.09 13.82 -6.89
CA LEU A 206 15.89 14.11 -7.67
C LEU A 206 15.89 13.35 -8.99
N THR A 207 14.73 12.95 -9.45
CA THR A 207 14.50 12.44 -10.79
C THR A 207 14.61 13.58 -11.82
N LYS A 208 14.67 13.26 -13.11
CA LYS A 208 14.66 14.24 -14.20
C LYS A 208 13.48 15.23 -14.14
N ASN A 209 12.39 14.82 -13.52
CA ASN A 209 11.15 15.61 -13.36
C ASN A 209 11.08 16.37 -12.02
N GLY A 210 12.19 16.47 -11.28
CA GLY A 210 12.26 17.21 -10.02
C GLY A 210 11.61 16.55 -8.81
N LYS A 211 11.13 15.30 -8.92
CA LYS A 211 10.62 14.51 -7.80
C LYS A 211 11.77 13.77 -7.10
N VAL A 212 11.63 13.49 -5.78
CA VAL A 212 12.65 12.71 -5.07
C VAL A 212 12.80 11.31 -5.68
N ASP A 213 14.05 10.93 -5.97
CA ASP A 213 14.40 9.61 -6.50
C ASP A 213 14.57 8.60 -5.35
N ARG A 214 13.46 7.97 -4.96
CA ARG A 214 13.47 6.94 -3.91
C ARG A 214 14.24 5.68 -4.29
N GLN A 215 14.42 5.40 -5.60
CA GLN A 215 15.26 4.28 -6.03
C GLN A 215 16.74 4.57 -5.83
N ALA A 216 17.17 5.81 -6.08
CA ALA A 216 18.53 6.24 -5.73
C ALA A 216 18.77 6.13 -4.22
N LEU A 217 17.81 6.55 -3.38
CA LEU A 217 17.90 6.40 -1.92
C LEU A 217 17.98 4.93 -1.48
N ARG A 218 17.23 4.02 -2.11
CA ARG A 218 17.35 2.57 -1.83
C ARG A 218 18.74 2.04 -2.12
N ARG A 219 19.37 2.47 -3.23
CA ARG A 219 20.74 2.09 -3.59
C ARG A 219 21.80 2.65 -2.62
N LEU A 220 21.58 3.85 -2.07
CA LEU A 220 22.48 4.44 -1.06
C LEU A 220 22.44 3.70 0.28
N TYR A 221 21.34 3.04 0.59
CA TYR A 221 21.19 2.31 1.84
C TYR A 221 21.83 0.89 1.77
N GLY A 222 21.90 0.29 0.59
CA GLY A 222 22.44 -1.00 0.08
C GLY A 222 22.99 -1.96 0.88
#